data_2fba21a63583323f93c496afa4659021
#
_entry.id   2fba21a63583323f93c496afa4659021
#
_cell.length_a   1.000
_cell.length_b   1.000
_cell.length_c   1.000
_cell.angle_alpha   90.00
_cell.angle_beta   90.00
_cell.angle_gamma   90.00
#
_symmetry.space_group_name_H-M   'P 1'
#
loop_
_entity.id
_entity.type
_entity.pdbx_description
1 polymer ?
#
loop_
_entity_poly.entity_id
_entity_poly.type
_entity_poly.pdbx_seq_one_letter_code
_entity_poly.pdbx_strand_id
1 'polypeptide(L)'
;LLGVAKYMIANKNSICGEIRFIFQHAEETPPGGGIELIKAGVMDGVDEVFGLHLTSVLETGKFGICYGPLTSFTDSFSILVQGKGGHSSMPQECIDPIIISAQIILALQNIASRMITPNDPFVLSVCEIQAGSAYNIIPHTSELKGSVRSFTAETRYLAEERIGALSTQIAAAYGATVNYEYKKGYDSVY
;
A
#
# COMPACT_ATOMS: atom_id res chain seq x y z
N LEU A 1 11.20 6.77 -23.07
CA LEU A 1 12.36 7.68 -22.87
C LEU A 1 13.34 7.67 -24.05
N LEU A 2 13.81 6.50 -24.56
CA LEU A 2 14.79 6.44 -25.67
C LEU A 2 14.29 7.13 -26.94
N GLY A 3 13.00 6.99 -27.29
CA GLY A 3 12.40 7.70 -28.43
C GLY A 3 12.41 9.21 -28.25
N VAL A 4 12.08 9.69 -27.04
CA VAL A 4 12.15 11.10 -26.68
C VAL A 4 13.58 11.62 -26.74
N ALA A 5 14.54 10.87 -26.20
CA ALA A 5 15.95 11.24 -26.27
C ALA A 5 16.43 11.39 -27.71
N LYS A 6 16.08 10.44 -28.58
CA LYS A 6 16.41 10.50 -30.02
C LYS A 6 15.83 11.74 -30.69
N TYR A 7 14.56 12.05 -30.41
CA TYR A 7 13.89 13.24 -30.95
C TYR A 7 14.57 14.54 -30.47
N MET A 8 14.85 14.64 -29.15
CA MET A 8 15.48 15.81 -28.55
C MET A 8 16.88 16.04 -29.09
N ILE A 9 17.71 14.99 -29.26
CA ILE A 9 19.04 15.09 -29.86
C ILE A 9 18.97 15.61 -31.28
N ALA A 10 18.02 15.12 -32.09
CA ALA A 10 17.83 15.57 -33.47
C ALA A 10 17.39 17.06 -33.55
N ASN A 11 16.71 17.57 -32.52
CA ASN A 11 16.20 18.93 -32.44
C ASN A 11 16.92 19.80 -31.39
N LYS A 12 18.14 19.46 -31.02
CA LYS A 12 18.90 20.12 -29.94
C LYS A 12 18.97 21.64 -30.03
N ASN A 13 18.98 22.20 -31.24
CA ASN A 13 19.06 23.64 -31.46
C ASN A 13 17.74 24.40 -31.07
N SER A 14 16.65 23.69 -30.87
CA SER A 14 15.36 24.22 -30.42
C SER A 14 15.17 24.10 -28.89
N ILE A 15 16.14 23.53 -28.15
CA ILE A 15 16.06 23.34 -26.72
C ILE A 15 16.74 24.52 -26.03
N CYS A 16 15.99 25.18 -25.14
CA CYS A 16 16.51 26.22 -24.26
C CYS A 16 16.70 25.61 -22.88
N GLY A 17 17.96 25.35 -22.48
CA GLY A 17 18.30 24.76 -21.20
C GLY A 17 18.90 23.35 -21.30
N GLU A 18 18.83 22.60 -20.22
CA GLU A 18 19.37 21.25 -20.09
C GLU A 18 18.23 20.25 -19.91
N ILE A 19 18.35 19.10 -20.58
CA ILE A 19 17.44 17.96 -20.40
C ILE A 19 18.21 16.79 -19.85
N ARG A 20 17.82 16.34 -18.66
CA ARG A 20 18.38 15.17 -17.98
C ARG A 20 17.45 13.98 -18.12
N PHE A 21 17.93 12.91 -18.74
CA PHE A 21 17.17 11.66 -18.87
C PHE A 21 17.48 10.78 -17.66
N ILE A 22 16.44 10.38 -16.92
CA ILE A 22 16.54 9.55 -15.73
C ILE A 22 16.05 8.15 -16.07
N PHE A 23 16.94 7.15 -15.98
CA PHE A 23 16.61 5.74 -16.18
C PHE A 23 16.65 5.03 -14.81
N GLN A 24 15.51 4.99 -14.15
CA GLN A 24 15.38 4.37 -12.84
C GLN A 24 15.45 2.85 -12.95
N HIS A 25 16.21 2.22 -12.05
CA HIS A 25 16.23 0.78 -11.86
C HIS A 25 15.15 0.35 -10.85
N ALA A 26 14.75 -0.94 -10.91
CA ALA A 26 13.86 -1.58 -9.93
C ALA A 26 12.56 -0.80 -9.63
N GLU A 27 11.94 -0.13 -10.63
CA GLU A 27 10.72 0.66 -10.43
C GLU A 27 9.58 -0.24 -9.91
N GLU A 28 9.44 -1.46 -10.44
CA GLU A 28 8.39 -2.42 -10.09
C GLU A 28 8.68 -3.22 -8.79
N THR A 29 9.84 -2.97 -8.17
CA THR A 29 10.27 -3.72 -6.97
C THR A 29 10.55 -2.74 -5.83
N PRO A 30 9.63 -2.57 -4.86
CA PRO A 30 9.84 -1.68 -3.72
C PRO A 30 11.12 -2.01 -2.92
N PRO A 31 11.86 -0.99 -2.45
CA PRO A 31 11.54 0.45 -2.44
C PRO A 31 11.84 1.19 -3.75
N GLY A 32 12.26 0.52 -4.81
CA GLY A 32 12.64 1.11 -6.09
C GLY A 32 13.93 1.93 -6.06
N GLY A 33 14.47 2.24 -7.24
CA GLY A 33 15.70 3.01 -7.37
C GLY A 33 15.56 4.53 -7.26
N GLY A 34 14.33 5.07 -7.22
CA GLY A 34 14.08 6.51 -7.23
C GLY A 34 14.77 7.26 -6.08
N ILE A 35 14.64 6.75 -4.86
CA ILE A 35 15.26 7.35 -3.66
C ILE A 35 16.79 7.33 -3.75
N GLU A 36 17.38 6.26 -4.29
CA GLU A 36 18.82 6.15 -4.46
C GLU A 36 19.34 7.16 -5.49
N LEU A 37 18.63 7.34 -6.59
CA LEU A 37 18.94 8.34 -7.61
C LEU A 37 18.84 9.77 -7.05
N ILE A 38 17.81 10.07 -6.25
CA ILE A 38 17.68 11.37 -5.57
C ILE A 38 18.88 11.61 -4.64
N LYS A 39 19.24 10.63 -3.81
CA LYS A 39 20.41 10.71 -2.93
C LYS A 39 21.72 10.87 -3.69
N ALA A 40 21.81 10.34 -4.89
CA ALA A 40 22.96 10.51 -5.79
C ALA A 40 22.98 11.86 -6.51
N GLY A 41 22.04 12.78 -6.22
CA GLY A 41 22.01 14.13 -6.75
C GLY A 41 21.36 14.25 -8.13
N VAL A 42 20.59 13.25 -8.58
CA VAL A 42 19.95 13.30 -9.91
C VAL A 42 18.98 14.49 -10.06
N MET A 43 18.46 15.00 -8.93
CA MET A 43 17.55 16.13 -8.89
C MET A 43 18.23 17.49 -8.67
N ASP A 44 19.54 17.53 -8.48
CA ASP A 44 20.25 18.77 -8.22
C ASP A 44 20.22 19.67 -9.46
N GLY A 45 19.69 20.90 -9.29
CA GLY A 45 19.53 21.88 -10.35
C GLY A 45 18.41 21.54 -11.36
N VAL A 46 17.50 20.64 -11.03
CA VAL A 46 16.34 20.31 -11.86
C VAL A 46 15.16 21.22 -11.45
N ASP A 47 14.61 21.94 -12.42
CA ASP A 47 13.46 22.84 -12.21
C ASP A 47 12.14 22.07 -12.31
N GLU A 48 12.03 21.12 -13.25
CA GLU A 48 10.81 20.37 -13.51
C GLU A 48 11.11 18.90 -13.85
N VAL A 49 10.20 18.00 -13.50
CA VAL A 49 10.28 16.57 -13.81
C VAL A 49 9.04 16.13 -14.57
N PHE A 50 9.25 15.39 -15.64
CA PHE A 50 8.19 14.81 -16.45
C PHE A 50 8.31 13.28 -16.43
N GLY A 51 7.18 12.60 -16.17
CA GLY A 51 7.04 11.15 -16.27
C GLY A 51 5.96 10.77 -17.25
N LEU A 52 6.08 9.59 -17.87
CA LEU A 52 5.07 9.02 -18.74
C LEU A 52 4.91 7.55 -18.39
N HIS A 53 3.70 7.16 -18.04
CA HIS A 53 3.34 5.75 -17.79
C HIS A 53 2.53 5.19 -18.96
N LEU A 54 2.86 3.98 -19.43
CA LEU A 54 2.05 3.25 -20.38
C LEU A 54 0.91 2.55 -19.66
N THR A 55 -0.28 2.59 -20.24
CA THR A 55 -1.45 1.92 -19.67
C THR A 55 -2.26 1.22 -20.77
N SER A 56 -2.80 0.05 -20.45
CA SER A 56 -3.70 -0.69 -21.34
C SER A 56 -5.15 -0.18 -21.29
N VAL A 57 -5.46 0.75 -20.39
CA VAL A 57 -6.82 1.29 -20.22
C VAL A 57 -7.16 2.33 -21.28
N LEU A 58 -6.14 3.01 -21.84
CA LEU A 58 -6.32 4.00 -22.90
C LEU A 58 -6.10 3.39 -24.28
N GLU A 59 -6.93 3.79 -25.23
CA GLU A 59 -6.75 3.43 -26.63
C GLU A 59 -5.43 3.98 -27.18
N THR A 60 -4.79 3.23 -28.08
CA THR A 60 -3.55 3.65 -28.75
C THR A 60 -3.72 5.02 -29.41
N GLY A 61 -2.75 5.91 -29.17
CA GLY A 61 -2.74 7.27 -29.72
C GLY A 61 -3.45 8.29 -28.82
N LYS A 62 -3.97 7.90 -27.66
CA LYS A 62 -4.54 8.81 -26.68
C LYS A 62 -3.56 9.06 -25.52
N PHE A 63 -3.61 10.28 -24.98
CA PHE A 63 -2.94 10.67 -23.73
C PHE A 63 -3.99 10.94 -22.66
N GLY A 64 -3.75 10.47 -21.45
CA GLY A 64 -4.49 10.86 -20.26
C GLY A 64 -3.70 11.88 -19.45
N ILE A 65 -4.36 12.93 -19.02
CA ILE A 65 -3.81 13.93 -18.08
C ILE A 65 -4.77 14.01 -16.91
N CYS A 66 -4.22 13.96 -15.70
CA CYS A 66 -4.98 14.16 -14.48
C CYS A 66 -4.52 15.47 -13.81
N TYR A 67 -5.48 16.30 -13.45
CA TYR A 67 -5.21 17.47 -12.61
C TYR A 67 -5.37 17.06 -11.15
N GLY A 68 -4.31 17.17 -10.36
CA GLY A 68 -4.24 16.66 -9.00
C GLY A 68 -3.55 15.30 -8.92
N PRO A 69 -3.80 14.52 -7.85
CA PRO A 69 -3.07 13.26 -7.65
C PRO A 69 -3.38 12.25 -8.77
N LEU A 70 -2.33 11.86 -9.49
CA LEU A 70 -2.38 10.88 -10.58
C LEU A 70 -2.31 9.45 -10.05
N THR A 71 -1.44 9.20 -9.06
CA THR A 71 -1.27 7.89 -8.43
C THR A 71 -1.58 7.97 -6.95
N SER A 72 -2.03 6.87 -6.37
CA SER A 72 -2.26 6.77 -4.93
C SER A 72 -0.96 6.53 -4.17
N PHE A 73 -0.93 6.83 -2.88
CA PHE A 73 -0.02 6.19 -1.95
C PHE A 73 -0.20 4.67 -2.01
N THR A 74 0.90 3.92 -1.89
CA THR A 74 0.87 2.45 -1.95
C THR A 74 1.44 1.88 -0.66
N ASP A 75 0.55 1.49 0.24
CA ASP A 75 0.97 0.96 1.54
C ASP A 75 0.55 -0.49 1.71
N SER A 76 1.20 -1.16 2.63
CA SER A 76 0.85 -2.52 3.04
C SER A 76 0.85 -2.65 4.55
N PHE A 77 0.13 -3.64 5.05
CA PHE A 77 0.09 -3.94 6.48
C PHE A 77 0.11 -5.45 6.73
N SER A 78 0.58 -5.82 7.91
CA SER A 78 0.43 -7.16 8.47
C SER A 78 -0.10 -7.10 9.89
N ILE A 79 -0.92 -8.08 10.24
CA ILE A 79 -1.55 -8.24 11.55
C ILE A 79 -1.37 -9.69 11.97
N LEU A 80 -0.51 -9.94 12.94
CA LEU A 80 -0.36 -11.26 13.54
C LEU A 80 -1.18 -11.30 14.83
N VAL A 81 -2.29 -12.03 14.81
CA VAL A 81 -3.13 -12.28 15.97
C VAL A 81 -2.57 -13.47 16.75
N GLN A 82 -2.27 -13.26 18.00
CA GLN A 82 -1.74 -14.28 18.92
C GLN A 82 -2.83 -14.65 19.93
N GLY A 83 -3.36 -15.84 19.80
CA GLY A 83 -4.34 -16.43 20.70
C GLY A 83 -3.75 -17.57 21.52
N LYS A 84 -4.62 -18.52 21.86
CA LYS A 84 -4.26 -19.75 22.57
C LYS A 84 -4.90 -20.93 21.85
N GLY A 85 -4.09 -21.73 21.19
CA GLY A 85 -4.54 -22.93 20.49
C GLY A 85 -4.88 -24.09 21.41
N GLY A 86 -5.56 -25.09 20.88
CA GLY A 86 -5.94 -26.30 21.56
C GLY A 86 -6.81 -27.24 20.75
N HIS A 87 -7.38 -28.24 21.36
CA HIS A 87 -8.27 -29.20 20.69
C HIS A 87 -9.62 -28.56 20.38
N SER A 88 -10.10 -28.73 19.18
CA SER A 88 -11.35 -28.08 18.69
C SER A 88 -12.61 -28.47 19.48
N SER A 89 -12.60 -29.61 20.21
CA SER A 89 -13.71 -30.02 21.07
C SER A 89 -13.72 -29.33 22.46
N MET A 90 -12.69 -28.55 22.79
CA MET A 90 -12.59 -27.79 24.05
C MET A 90 -12.32 -26.30 23.76
N PRO A 91 -13.19 -25.63 23.00
CA PRO A 91 -12.97 -24.23 22.59
C PRO A 91 -12.93 -23.24 23.75
N GLN A 92 -13.59 -23.58 24.89
CA GLN A 92 -13.58 -22.78 26.12
C GLN A 92 -12.21 -22.66 26.79
N GLU A 93 -11.27 -23.54 26.45
CA GLU A 93 -9.88 -23.50 26.94
C GLU A 93 -8.94 -22.74 25.99
N CYS A 94 -9.46 -22.31 24.84
CA CYS A 94 -8.73 -21.66 23.78
C CYS A 94 -9.06 -20.16 23.68
N ILE A 95 -8.21 -19.45 22.96
CA ILE A 95 -8.49 -18.09 22.42
C ILE A 95 -8.27 -18.22 20.93
N ASP A 96 -9.35 -18.32 20.17
CA ASP A 96 -9.30 -18.67 18.75
C ASP A 96 -8.90 -17.47 17.86
N PRO A 97 -7.67 -17.44 17.31
CA PRO A 97 -7.23 -16.34 16.49
C PRO A 97 -7.92 -16.29 15.13
N ILE A 98 -8.51 -17.39 14.63
CA ILE A 98 -9.26 -17.41 13.37
C ILE A 98 -10.55 -16.60 13.52
N ILE A 99 -11.31 -16.81 14.57
CA ILE A 99 -12.55 -16.07 14.83
C ILE A 99 -12.25 -14.58 15.06
N ILE A 100 -11.17 -14.27 15.80
CA ILE A 100 -10.73 -12.90 16.04
C ILE A 100 -10.33 -12.22 14.71
N SER A 101 -9.57 -12.90 13.87
CA SER A 101 -9.16 -12.39 12.55
C SER A 101 -10.36 -12.12 11.65
N ALA A 102 -11.38 -12.97 11.65
CA ALA A 102 -12.60 -12.74 10.90
C ALA A 102 -13.32 -11.45 11.35
N GLN A 103 -13.38 -11.17 12.64
CA GLN A 103 -13.97 -9.93 13.16
C GLN A 103 -13.11 -8.71 12.82
N ILE A 104 -11.77 -8.83 12.89
CA ILE A 104 -10.87 -7.77 12.45
C ILE A 104 -11.12 -7.44 10.98
N ILE A 105 -11.16 -8.44 10.09
CA ILE A 105 -11.42 -8.23 8.65
C ILE A 105 -12.71 -7.46 8.41
N LEU A 106 -13.79 -7.84 9.09
CA LEU A 106 -15.08 -7.15 8.96
C LEU A 106 -15.03 -5.73 9.51
N ALA A 107 -14.38 -5.51 10.64
CA ALA A 107 -14.25 -4.19 11.25
C ALA A 107 -13.41 -3.23 10.40
N LEU A 108 -12.35 -3.72 9.76
CA LEU A 108 -11.50 -2.91 8.88
C LEU A 108 -12.29 -2.30 7.71
N GLN A 109 -13.37 -2.94 7.24
CA GLN A 109 -14.21 -2.40 6.17
C GLN A 109 -14.92 -1.10 6.57
N ASN A 110 -15.11 -0.87 7.88
CA ASN A 110 -15.70 0.38 8.38
C ASN A 110 -14.77 1.58 8.18
N ILE A 111 -13.47 1.39 8.03
CA ILE A 111 -12.54 2.48 7.75
C ILE A 111 -12.95 3.17 6.44
N ALA A 112 -13.05 2.40 5.35
CA ALA A 112 -13.47 2.93 4.06
C ALA A 112 -14.91 3.47 4.07
N SER A 113 -15.83 2.76 4.72
CA SER A 113 -17.27 3.05 4.60
C SER A 113 -17.80 4.05 5.61
N ARG A 114 -17.10 4.32 6.72
CA ARG A 114 -17.60 5.13 7.85
C ARG A 114 -16.62 6.17 8.40
N MET A 115 -15.33 6.10 8.06
CA MET A 115 -14.31 6.97 8.65
C MET A 115 -13.66 7.89 7.62
N ILE A 116 -13.81 7.60 6.33
CA ILE A 116 -13.27 8.40 5.23
C ILE A 116 -14.40 9.11 4.51
N THR A 117 -14.16 10.35 4.10
CA THR A 117 -15.18 11.12 3.40
C THR A 117 -15.46 10.53 2.02
N PRO A 118 -16.71 10.56 1.51
CA PRO A 118 -17.05 9.96 0.22
C PRO A 118 -16.30 10.54 -0.98
N ASN A 119 -15.76 11.75 -0.85
CA ASN A 119 -15.02 12.44 -1.91
C ASN A 119 -13.51 12.14 -1.89
N ASP A 120 -13.03 11.36 -0.91
CA ASP A 120 -11.62 10.98 -0.81
C ASP A 120 -11.46 9.52 -1.24
N PRO A 121 -10.91 9.25 -2.42
CA PRO A 121 -10.75 7.89 -2.91
C PRO A 121 -9.86 7.07 -1.98
N PHE A 122 -10.35 5.93 -1.56
CA PHE A 122 -9.67 5.06 -0.62
C PHE A 122 -9.96 3.59 -0.89
N VAL A 123 -8.93 2.76 -0.80
CA VAL A 123 -9.06 1.30 -0.88
C VAL A 123 -8.28 0.66 0.26
N LEU A 124 -8.94 -0.24 0.97
CA LEU A 124 -8.33 -1.14 1.94
C LEU A 124 -8.75 -2.56 1.61
N SER A 125 -7.78 -3.44 1.41
CA SER A 125 -8.03 -4.85 1.10
C SER A 125 -7.16 -5.74 1.98
N VAL A 126 -7.79 -6.71 2.64
CA VAL A 126 -7.08 -7.86 3.21
C VAL A 126 -6.94 -8.89 2.10
N CYS A 127 -5.71 -9.19 1.71
CA CYS A 127 -5.39 -10.01 0.54
C CYS A 127 -4.89 -11.40 0.89
N GLU A 128 -4.43 -11.60 2.13
CA GLU A 128 -3.87 -12.87 2.59
C GLU A 128 -4.33 -13.16 4.01
N ILE A 129 -4.67 -14.41 4.27
CA ILE A 129 -4.92 -14.95 5.61
C ILE A 129 -4.24 -16.31 5.72
N GLN A 130 -3.44 -16.49 6.78
CA GLN A 130 -2.78 -17.74 7.08
C GLN A 130 -3.07 -18.17 8.52
N ALA A 131 -3.73 -19.31 8.69
CA ALA A 131 -4.05 -19.87 10.00
C ALA A 131 -4.32 -21.36 9.93
N GLY A 132 -3.93 -22.08 11.01
CA GLY A 132 -4.22 -23.48 11.18
C GLY A 132 -3.39 -24.43 10.31
N SER A 133 -3.32 -25.70 10.76
CA SER A 133 -2.62 -26.79 10.06
C SER A 133 -3.42 -28.08 10.03
N ALA A 134 -4.49 -28.18 10.86
CA ALA A 134 -5.33 -29.36 10.94
C ALA A 134 -6.77 -28.97 11.31
N TYR A 135 -7.75 -29.72 10.79
CA TYR A 135 -9.18 -29.41 10.95
C TYR A 135 -9.70 -29.56 12.40
N ASN A 136 -8.99 -30.25 13.26
CA ASN A 136 -9.37 -30.52 14.66
C ASN A 136 -8.48 -29.79 15.69
N ILE A 137 -7.66 -28.81 15.25
CA ILE A 137 -6.79 -28.03 16.12
C ILE A 137 -7.06 -26.55 15.89
N ILE A 138 -7.41 -25.84 16.96
CA ILE A 138 -7.44 -24.37 16.99
C ILE A 138 -5.97 -23.89 17.03
N PRO A 139 -5.52 -23.04 16.09
CA PRO A 139 -4.13 -22.63 16.04
C PRO A 139 -3.77 -21.64 17.15
N HIS A 140 -2.48 -21.42 17.37
CA HIS A 140 -2.00 -20.37 18.28
C HIS A 140 -2.01 -18.99 17.65
N THR A 141 -1.90 -18.92 16.31
CA THR A 141 -1.77 -17.65 15.57
C THR A 141 -2.59 -17.66 14.31
N SER A 142 -2.95 -16.45 13.87
CA SER A 142 -3.48 -16.15 12.52
C SER A 142 -2.81 -14.90 12.01
N GLU A 143 -2.31 -14.92 10.78
CA GLU A 143 -1.70 -13.77 10.11
C GLU A 143 -2.60 -13.26 9.01
N LEU A 144 -2.81 -11.94 8.98
CA LEU A 144 -3.49 -11.20 7.93
C LEU A 144 -2.50 -10.27 7.25
N LYS A 145 -2.56 -10.17 5.92
CA LYS A 145 -1.82 -9.15 5.16
C LYS A 145 -2.74 -8.44 4.20
N GLY A 146 -2.47 -7.16 3.99
CA GLY A 146 -3.30 -6.35 3.13
C GLY A 146 -2.58 -5.15 2.55
N SER A 147 -3.32 -4.42 1.72
CA SER A 147 -2.84 -3.21 1.07
C SER A 147 -3.80 -2.06 1.29
N VAL A 148 -3.24 -0.85 1.29
CA VAL A 148 -3.97 0.41 1.40
C VAL A 148 -3.61 1.29 0.21
N ARG A 149 -4.61 1.97 -0.35
CA ARG A 149 -4.46 3.02 -1.35
C ARG A 149 -5.20 4.24 -0.87
N SER A 150 -4.53 5.37 -0.83
CA SER A 150 -5.10 6.68 -0.45
C SER A 150 -4.49 7.77 -1.31
N PHE A 151 -5.09 8.95 -1.34
CA PHE A 151 -4.64 10.06 -2.18
C PHE A 151 -4.24 11.29 -1.37
N THR A 152 -4.57 11.32 -0.07
CA THR A 152 -4.17 12.39 0.84
C THR A 152 -3.34 11.84 2.00
N ALA A 153 -2.44 12.65 2.54
CA ALA A 153 -1.63 12.26 3.68
C ALA A 153 -2.49 12.02 4.93
N GLU A 154 -3.55 12.81 5.09
CA GLU A 154 -4.50 12.70 6.20
C GLU A 154 -5.18 11.34 6.20
N THR A 155 -5.69 10.90 5.04
CA THR A 155 -6.34 9.58 4.89
C THR A 155 -5.36 8.44 5.08
N ARG A 156 -4.10 8.60 4.61
CA ARG A 156 -3.01 7.64 4.84
C ARG A 156 -2.76 7.44 6.34
N TYR A 157 -2.60 8.52 7.10
CA TYR A 157 -2.38 8.46 8.54
C TYR A 157 -3.57 7.91 9.30
N LEU A 158 -4.78 8.30 8.93
CA LEU A 158 -6.01 7.76 9.49
C LEU A 158 -6.08 6.24 9.31
N ALA A 159 -5.77 5.74 8.12
CA ALA A 159 -5.77 4.31 7.84
C ALA A 159 -4.76 3.56 8.71
N GLU A 160 -3.51 4.04 8.78
CA GLU A 160 -2.45 3.46 9.60
C GLU A 160 -2.88 3.35 11.08
N GLU A 161 -3.40 4.45 11.65
CA GLU A 161 -3.87 4.50 13.04
C GLU A 161 -5.06 3.54 13.26
N ARG A 162 -6.07 3.59 12.40
CA ARG A 162 -7.33 2.85 12.60
C ARG A 162 -7.17 1.35 12.39
N ILE A 163 -6.35 0.91 11.45
CA ILE A 163 -6.05 -0.50 11.27
C ILE A 163 -5.42 -1.06 12.56
N GLY A 164 -4.41 -0.38 13.09
CA GLY A 164 -3.74 -0.80 14.32
C GLY A 164 -4.67 -0.79 15.54
N ALA A 165 -5.42 0.30 15.73
CA ALA A 165 -6.33 0.45 16.86
C ALA A 165 -7.45 -0.60 16.86
N LEU A 166 -8.15 -0.79 15.72
CA LEU A 166 -9.23 -1.77 15.60
C LEU A 166 -8.71 -3.19 15.84
N SER A 167 -7.59 -3.55 15.22
CA SER A 167 -7.01 -4.87 15.36
C SER A 167 -6.65 -5.18 16.81
N THR A 168 -5.98 -4.23 17.48
CA THR A 168 -5.55 -4.41 18.88
C THR A 168 -6.73 -4.47 19.83
N GLN A 169 -7.72 -3.58 19.68
CA GLN A 169 -8.86 -3.53 20.60
C GLN A 169 -9.78 -4.74 20.44
N ILE A 170 -10.02 -5.21 19.20
CA ILE A 170 -10.81 -6.41 18.96
C ILE A 170 -10.11 -7.63 19.55
N ALA A 171 -8.81 -7.81 19.32
CA ALA A 171 -8.07 -8.93 19.88
C ALA A 171 -8.07 -8.92 21.41
N ALA A 172 -7.85 -7.75 22.01
CA ALA A 172 -7.87 -7.57 23.46
C ALA A 172 -9.22 -7.93 24.08
N ALA A 173 -10.35 -7.62 23.41
CA ALA A 173 -11.69 -7.97 23.87
C ALA A 173 -11.89 -9.50 24.02
N TYR A 174 -11.11 -10.31 23.30
CA TYR A 174 -11.12 -11.77 23.35
C TYR A 174 -9.95 -12.34 24.16
N GLY A 175 -9.11 -11.50 24.78
CA GLY A 175 -7.92 -11.95 25.52
C GLY A 175 -6.73 -12.33 24.63
N ALA A 176 -6.75 -11.98 23.36
CA ALA A 176 -5.64 -12.14 22.42
C ALA A 176 -4.76 -10.88 22.35
N THR A 177 -3.58 -11.02 21.75
CA THR A 177 -2.69 -9.90 21.42
C THR A 177 -2.46 -9.80 19.91
N VAL A 178 -2.01 -8.62 19.46
CA VAL A 178 -1.70 -8.36 18.06
C VAL A 178 -0.30 -7.80 17.93
N ASN A 179 0.45 -8.32 16.96
CA ASN A 179 1.60 -7.59 16.40
C ASN A 179 1.15 -6.98 15.08
N TYR A 180 1.19 -5.64 15.00
CA TYR A 180 0.77 -4.86 13.84
C TYR A 180 1.96 -4.15 13.23
N GLU A 181 2.13 -4.31 11.93
CA GLU A 181 3.13 -3.59 11.14
C GLU A 181 2.44 -2.88 9.98
N TYR A 182 2.83 -1.63 9.76
CA TYR A 182 2.40 -0.84 8.60
C TYR A 182 3.63 -0.38 7.83
N LYS A 183 3.66 -0.65 6.53
CA LYS A 183 4.77 -0.28 5.66
C LYS A 183 4.30 0.75 4.66
N LYS A 184 4.83 1.97 4.78
CA LYS A 184 4.64 3.03 3.79
C LYS A 184 5.46 2.72 2.55
N GLY A 185 4.78 2.64 1.42
CA GLY A 185 5.39 2.48 0.11
C GLY A 185 5.54 3.82 -0.62
N TYR A 186 5.33 3.82 -1.92
CA TYR A 186 5.47 5.03 -2.73
C TYR A 186 4.45 6.10 -2.37
N ASP A 187 4.88 7.35 -2.49
CA ASP A 187 4.02 8.50 -2.33
C ASP A 187 3.14 8.72 -3.57
N SER A 188 2.07 9.47 -3.37
CA SER A 188 1.20 9.94 -4.46
C SER A 188 1.98 10.90 -5.38
N VAL A 189 1.77 10.77 -6.69
CA VAL A 189 2.30 11.69 -7.70
C VAL A 189 1.22 12.69 -8.07
N TYR A 190 1.58 13.98 -8.10
CA TYR A 190 0.72 15.11 -8.45
C TYR A 190 1.10 15.68 -9.81
#